data_d7b6d8acc6c2365e587bb52d35a8598d
#
_entry.id   d7b6d8acc6c2365e587bb52d35a8598d
#
_cell.length_a   1.000
_cell.length_b   1.000
_cell.length_c   1.000
_cell.angle_alpha   90.00
_cell.angle_beta   90.00
_cell.angle_gamma   90.00
#
_symmetry.space_group_name_H-M   'P 1'
#
loop_
_entity.id
_entity.type
_entity.pdbx_description
1 polymer ?
#
loop_
_entity_poly.entity_id
_entity_poly.type
_entity_poly.pdbx_seq_one_letter_code
_entity_poly.pdbx_strand_id
1 'polypeptide(L)'
;MYGLGGQLCIACPEQDVLLTTVADTRLDSCGVQKIYDAFFEEILPYADTEDMVPEMFSLKVRTLEDNPVYRRQSAGPYEFSMENPLQLRHLTLKDGTLVLEQHETTVIIPFLPGDVMETCWPGAPKVPALVTAGWTAPGELRLRCHAIGDAPCGFEMLLYLSKGMVTIQCCRSWDPLTDLYEGVASGTACCGTEEG
;
A
#
# COMPACT_ATOMS: atom_id res chain seq x y z
N MET A 1 -21.58 -7.51 -15.32
CA MET A 1 -20.35 -7.22 -16.11
C MET A 1 -19.20 -7.11 -15.11
N TYR A 2 -18.06 -7.70 -15.42
CA TYR A 2 -16.89 -7.74 -14.55
C TYR A 2 -15.67 -7.25 -15.32
N GLY A 3 -14.89 -6.35 -14.71
CA GLY A 3 -13.68 -5.81 -15.29
C GLY A 3 -12.45 -6.05 -14.40
N LEU A 4 -11.29 -5.72 -14.91
CA LEU A 4 -10.02 -5.90 -14.18
C LEU A 4 -10.01 -5.04 -12.91
N GLY A 5 -9.52 -5.63 -11.79
CA GLY A 5 -9.31 -4.90 -10.54
C GLY A 5 -10.57 -4.62 -9.72
N GLY A 6 -11.68 -5.32 -9.95
CA GLY A 6 -12.91 -5.13 -9.16
C GLY A 6 -13.86 -4.07 -9.73
N GLN A 7 -13.76 -3.78 -11.01
CA GLN A 7 -14.78 -3.02 -11.72
C GLN A 7 -15.99 -3.94 -11.94
N LEU A 8 -17.12 -3.60 -11.33
CA LEU A 8 -18.34 -4.39 -11.41
C LEU A 8 -19.50 -3.54 -11.93
N CYS A 9 -20.42 -4.20 -12.63
CA CYS A 9 -21.72 -3.68 -12.94
C CYS A 9 -22.75 -4.78 -12.69
N ILE A 10 -23.57 -4.61 -11.65
CA ILE A 10 -24.60 -5.57 -11.22
C ILE A 10 -25.95 -4.88 -11.39
N ALA A 11 -26.86 -5.51 -12.12
CA ALA A 11 -28.23 -5.06 -12.26
C ALA A 11 -29.17 -6.00 -11.50
N CYS A 12 -30.04 -5.47 -10.66
CA CYS A 12 -31.13 -6.16 -9.99
C CYS A 12 -32.45 -5.55 -10.47
N PRO A 13 -32.99 -6.05 -11.61
CA PRO A 13 -34.18 -5.44 -12.22
C PRO A 13 -35.44 -5.51 -11.35
N GLU A 14 -35.54 -6.51 -10.50
CA GLU A 14 -36.69 -6.71 -9.59
C GLU A 14 -36.78 -5.61 -8.53
N GLN A 15 -35.64 -5.06 -8.12
CA GLN A 15 -35.53 -3.96 -7.15
C GLN A 15 -35.23 -2.61 -7.80
N ASP A 16 -35.16 -2.56 -9.13
CA ASP A 16 -34.77 -1.36 -9.91
C ASP A 16 -33.42 -0.75 -9.46
N VAL A 17 -32.45 -1.62 -9.12
CA VAL A 17 -31.13 -1.23 -8.61
C VAL A 17 -30.03 -1.57 -9.62
N LEU A 18 -29.14 -0.62 -9.84
CA LEU A 18 -27.89 -0.79 -10.61
C LEU A 18 -26.71 -0.39 -9.73
N LEU A 19 -25.86 -1.37 -9.38
CA LEU A 19 -24.57 -1.10 -8.77
C LEU A 19 -23.49 -0.99 -9.83
N THR A 20 -22.74 0.09 -9.81
CA THR A 20 -21.48 0.22 -10.55
C THR A 20 -20.34 0.53 -9.59
N THR A 21 -19.23 -0.19 -9.70
CA THR A 21 -18.05 0.05 -8.87
C THR A 21 -16.82 0.29 -9.73
N VAL A 22 -15.95 1.18 -9.25
CA VAL A 22 -14.59 1.35 -9.74
C VAL A 22 -13.67 1.17 -8.52
N ALA A 23 -12.95 0.06 -8.47
CA ALA A 23 -12.13 -0.32 -7.32
C ALA A 23 -10.83 -0.98 -7.76
N ASP A 24 -9.81 -0.92 -6.92
CA ASP A 24 -8.61 -1.75 -7.05
C ASP A 24 -8.59 -2.78 -5.92
N THR A 25 -8.98 -4.01 -6.26
CA THR A 25 -9.04 -5.13 -5.31
C THR A 25 -7.87 -6.09 -5.45
N ARG A 26 -6.86 -5.77 -6.26
CA ARG A 26 -5.79 -6.71 -6.65
C ARG A 26 -4.83 -7.06 -5.52
N LEU A 27 -4.70 -6.20 -4.53
CA LEU A 27 -3.92 -6.49 -3.31
C LEU A 27 -4.71 -7.26 -2.24
N ASP A 28 -6.01 -7.50 -2.48
CA ASP A 28 -6.89 -8.23 -1.56
C ASP A 28 -7.52 -9.41 -2.31
N SER A 29 -7.10 -10.63 -1.99
CA SER A 29 -7.61 -11.86 -2.62
C SER A 29 -9.12 -12.03 -2.46
N CYS A 30 -9.73 -11.41 -1.45
CA CYS A 30 -11.17 -11.43 -1.18
C CYS A 30 -11.85 -10.10 -1.55
N GLY A 31 -11.15 -9.13 -2.15
CA GLY A 31 -11.65 -7.79 -2.34
C GLY A 31 -12.93 -7.72 -3.18
N VAL A 32 -13.02 -8.52 -4.25
CA VAL A 32 -14.22 -8.59 -5.07
C VAL A 32 -15.39 -9.22 -4.30
N GLN A 33 -15.13 -10.28 -3.52
CA GLN A 33 -16.16 -10.91 -2.70
C GLN A 33 -16.72 -9.93 -1.65
N LYS A 34 -15.87 -9.11 -1.04
CA LYS A 34 -16.31 -8.08 -0.09
C LYS A 34 -17.28 -7.06 -0.72
N ILE A 35 -17.09 -6.73 -2.00
CA ILE A 35 -18.02 -5.85 -2.71
C ILE A 35 -19.38 -6.54 -2.90
N TYR A 36 -19.37 -7.83 -3.28
CA TYR A 36 -20.61 -8.61 -3.38
C TYR A 36 -21.32 -8.72 -2.03
N ASP A 37 -20.61 -9.10 -0.98
CA ASP A 37 -21.17 -9.27 0.36
C ASP A 37 -21.80 -7.97 0.84
N ALA A 38 -21.08 -6.83 0.75
CA ALA A 38 -21.60 -5.53 1.13
C ALA A 38 -22.86 -5.13 0.30
N PHE A 39 -22.85 -5.41 -1.01
CA PHE A 39 -24.00 -5.09 -1.84
C PHE A 39 -25.22 -5.93 -1.52
N PHE A 40 -25.07 -7.25 -1.46
CA PHE A 40 -26.22 -8.16 -1.28
C PHE A 40 -26.71 -8.25 0.17
N GLU A 41 -25.84 -8.07 1.14
CA GLU A 41 -26.18 -8.20 2.56
C GLU A 41 -26.52 -6.87 3.22
N GLU A 42 -25.87 -5.76 2.82
CA GLU A 42 -25.99 -4.47 3.50
C GLU A 42 -26.71 -3.39 2.69
N ILE A 43 -26.74 -3.46 1.35
CA ILE A 43 -27.34 -2.42 0.51
C ILE A 43 -28.67 -2.86 -0.10
N LEU A 44 -28.67 -3.97 -0.83
CA LEU A 44 -29.83 -4.42 -1.60
C LEU A 44 -31.09 -4.69 -0.75
N PRO A 45 -31.01 -5.23 0.49
CA PRO A 45 -32.16 -5.46 1.34
C PRO A 45 -32.92 -4.17 1.74
N TYR A 46 -32.27 -3.02 1.61
CA TYR A 46 -32.82 -1.71 1.96
C TYR A 46 -33.15 -0.84 0.74
N ALA A 47 -32.98 -1.35 -0.47
CA ALA A 47 -33.18 -0.58 -1.69
C ALA A 47 -34.62 -0.08 -1.89
N ASP A 48 -35.60 -0.81 -1.35
CA ASP A 48 -37.03 -0.46 -1.46
C ASP A 48 -37.52 0.44 -0.31
N THR A 49 -36.65 0.90 0.60
CA THR A 49 -37.06 1.78 1.69
C THR A 49 -37.03 3.24 1.25
N GLU A 50 -38.20 3.92 1.32
CA GLU A 50 -38.34 5.35 0.95
C GLU A 50 -37.49 6.30 1.82
N ASP A 51 -36.90 5.80 2.90
CA ASP A 51 -36.13 6.57 3.89
C ASP A 51 -34.63 6.64 3.64
N MET A 52 -34.11 6.11 2.53
CA MET A 52 -32.72 6.25 2.18
C MET A 52 -32.40 7.66 1.68
N VAL A 53 -32.37 8.62 2.58
CA VAL A 53 -31.64 9.86 2.34
C VAL A 53 -30.16 9.50 2.49
N PRO A 54 -29.35 9.57 1.41
CA PRO A 54 -27.93 9.29 1.54
C PRO A 54 -27.33 10.33 2.47
N GLU A 55 -27.01 9.93 3.70
CA GLU A 55 -26.14 10.74 4.52
C GLU A 55 -24.81 10.88 3.75
N MET A 56 -24.35 12.12 3.60
CA MET A 56 -23.03 12.37 3.05
C MET A 56 -22.00 11.77 4.00
N PHE A 57 -21.53 10.56 3.71
CA PHE A 57 -20.45 9.96 4.47
C PHE A 57 -19.11 10.32 3.82
N SER A 58 -18.17 10.67 4.68
CA SER A 58 -16.80 10.89 4.27
C SER A 58 -16.10 9.54 4.09
N LEU A 59 -15.73 9.19 2.86
CA LEU A 59 -14.86 8.05 2.60
C LEU A 59 -13.46 8.36 3.13
N LYS A 60 -13.01 7.54 4.09
CA LYS A 60 -11.65 7.61 4.61
C LYS A 60 -10.83 6.47 4.05
N VAL A 61 -9.61 6.77 3.61
CA VAL A 61 -8.64 5.74 3.27
C VAL A 61 -8.34 4.92 4.53
N ARG A 62 -8.43 3.59 4.42
CA ARG A 62 -8.13 2.69 5.53
C ARG A 62 -6.64 2.76 5.85
N THR A 63 -6.31 3.22 7.04
CA THR A 63 -4.95 3.24 7.56
C THR A 63 -4.50 1.84 7.98
N LEU A 64 -3.20 1.61 8.03
CA LEU A 64 -2.61 0.42 8.63
C LEU A 64 -2.59 0.56 10.15
N GLU A 65 -2.74 -0.58 10.86
CA GLU A 65 -2.52 -0.61 12.29
C GLU A 65 -1.10 -0.16 12.62
N ASP A 66 -0.97 0.68 13.64
CA ASP A 66 0.31 1.17 14.12
C ASP A 66 0.39 1.10 15.63
N ASN A 67 1.47 0.52 16.13
CA ASN A 67 1.78 0.52 17.55
C ASN A 67 2.96 1.46 17.83
N PRO A 68 2.74 2.60 18.48
CA PRO A 68 3.79 3.58 18.76
C PRO A 68 4.99 3.04 19.52
N VAL A 69 4.80 1.97 20.31
CA VAL A 69 5.89 1.32 21.07
C VAL A 69 6.91 0.64 20.15
N TYR A 70 6.51 0.25 18.94
CA TYR A 70 7.38 -0.43 17.99
C TYR A 70 8.08 0.52 17.02
N ARG A 71 7.69 1.80 17.01
CA ARG A 71 8.22 2.80 16.08
C ARG A 71 9.73 2.97 16.25
N ARG A 72 10.43 2.99 15.13
CA ARG A 72 11.84 3.36 15.06
C ARG A 72 11.98 4.68 14.31
N GLN A 73 12.80 5.58 14.83
CA GLN A 73 13.08 6.87 14.16
C GLN A 73 14.06 6.70 13.02
N SER A 74 15.02 5.79 13.18
CA SER A 74 16.03 5.54 12.15
C SER A 74 16.48 4.08 12.15
N ALA A 75 16.89 3.60 10.99
CA ALA A 75 17.53 2.31 10.79
C ALA A 75 18.35 2.30 9.50
N GLY A 76 19.48 1.64 9.49
CA GLY A 76 20.40 1.56 8.36
C GLY A 76 21.51 2.63 8.43
N PRO A 77 22.26 2.87 7.37
CA PRO A 77 22.06 2.26 6.05
C PRO A 77 22.33 0.75 6.03
N TYR A 78 21.55 0.04 5.22
CA TYR A 78 21.75 -1.38 4.93
C TYR A 78 22.21 -1.55 3.49
N GLU A 79 23.21 -2.42 3.29
CA GLU A 79 23.75 -2.77 1.97
C GLU A 79 23.17 -4.10 1.50
N PHE A 80 22.82 -4.18 0.23
CA PHE A 80 22.25 -5.36 -0.41
C PHE A 80 23.24 -5.98 -1.40
N SER A 81 23.13 -7.29 -1.61
CA SER A 81 23.81 -7.97 -2.71
C SER A 81 23.43 -7.33 -4.04
N MET A 82 24.39 -7.23 -4.97
CA MET A 82 24.18 -6.65 -6.30
C MET A 82 23.11 -7.39 -7.10
N GLU A 83 22.92 -8.69 -6.87
CA GLU A 83 21.92 -9.52 -7.53
C GLU A 83 20.73 -9.73 -6.58
N ASN A 84 19.77 -8.82 -6.63
CA ASN A 84 18.50 -8.97 -5.90
C ASN A 84 17.31 -8.51 -6.76
N PRO A 85 16.12 -9.10 -6.58
CA PRO A 85 14.94 -8.81 -7.41
C PRO A 85 14.51 -7.34 -7.40
N LEU A 86 14.79 -6.63 -6.31
CA LEU A 86 14.39 -5.24 -6.13
C LEU A 86 15.45 -4.24 -6.62
N GLN A 87 16.59 -4.73 -7.16
CA GLN A 87 17.72 -3.92 -7.63
C GLN A 87 18.25 -2.94 -6.57
N LEU A 88 18.05 -3.24 -5.30
CA LEU A 88 18.48 -2.38 -4.18
C LEU A 88 19.99 -2.45 -3.99
N ARG A 89 20.60 -1.30 -3.74
CA ARG A 89 21.96 -1.16 -3.23
C ARG A 89 21.96 -0.83 -1.74
N HIS A 90 21.19 0.20 -1.38
CA HIS A 90 21.07 0.60 0.02
C HIS A 90 19.61 0.87 0.39
N LEU A 91 19.31 0.70 1.66
CA LEU A 91 18.07 1.10 2.28
C LEU A 91 18.38 1.89 3.55
N THR A 92 17.73 3.03 3.71
CA THR A 92 17.80 3.85 4.92
C THR A 92 16.39 4.25 5.36
N LEU A 93 16.12 4.10 6.64
CA LEU A 93 14.91 4.61 7.30
C LEU A 93 15.31 5.79 8.18
N LYS A 94 14.68 6.94 7.99
CA LYS A 94 14.94 8.13 8.78
C LYS A 94 13.72 9.05 8.84
N ASP A 95 13.30 9.39 10.06
CA ASP A 95 12.28 10.42 10.33
C ASP A 95 11.00 10.30 9.50
N GLY A 96 10.42 9.08 9.42
CA GLY A 96 9.21 8.85 8.63
C GLY A 96 9.44 8.85 7.11
N THR A 97 10.67 8.61 6.69
CA THR A 97 11.03 8.51 5.28
C THR A 97 11.83 7.24 5.04
N LEU A 98 11.39 6.45 4.07
CA LEU A 98 12.12 5.31 3.55
C LEU A 98 12.87 5.73 2.28
N VAL A 99 14.18 5.59 2.28
CA VAL A 99 15.06 5.86 1.14
C VAL A 99 15.57 4.54 0.59
N LEU A 100 15.28 4.28 -0.68
CA LEU A 100 15.71 3.10 -1.42
C LEU A 100 16.66 3.56 -2.53
N GLU A 101 17.93 3.22 -2.41
CA GLU A 101 18.91 3.46 -3.47
C GLU A 101 18.98 2.23 -4.36
N GLN A 102 18.60 2.39 -5.61
CA GLN A 102 18.64 1.38 -6.66
C GLN A 102 19.79 1.68 -7.62
N HIS A 103 20.04 0.79 -8.59
CA HIS A 103 21.20 0.93 -9.50
C HIS A 103 21.29 2.28 -10.22
N GLU A 104 20.16 2.84 -10.63
CA GLU A 104 20.11 4.06 -11.45
C GLU A 104 19.30 5.19 -10.79
N THR A 105 18.56 4.89 -9.73
CA THR A 105 17.63 5.83 -9.12
C THR A 105 17.64 5.76 -7.60
N THR A 106 17.29 6.88 -6.99
CA THR A 106 16.95 6.94 -5.56
C THR A 106 15.47 7.18 -5.42
N VAL A 107 14.81 6.29 -4.71
CA VAL A 107 13.38 6.36 -4.42
C VAL A 107 13.18 6.80 -2.99
N ILE A 108 12.38 7.84 -2.79
CA ILE A 108 12.06 8.40 -1.48
C ILE A 108 10.57 8.22 -1.24
N ILE A 109 10.23 7.52 -0.15
CA ILE A 109 8.84 7.24 0.24
C ILE A 109 8.59 7.85 1.61
N PRO A 110 7.99 9.03 1.69
CA PRO A 110 7.57 9.62 2.96
C PRO A 110 6.35 8.87 3.49
N PHE A 111 6.23 8.71 4.81
CA PHE A 111 5.09 8.09 5.44
C PHE A 111 4.82 8.63 6.84
N LEU A 112 3.57 8.52 7.29
CA LEU A 112 3.11 8.78 8.64
C LEU A 112 2.54 7.50 9.24
N PRO A 113 3.18 6.93 10.29
CA PRO A 113 2.65 5.71 10.90
C PRO A 113 1.25 5.91 11.50
N GLY A 114 0.29 5.08 11.08
CA GLY A 114 -1.12 5.13 11.52
C GLY A 114 -1.97 6.18 10.82
N ASP A 115 -1.43 6.89 9.83
CA ASP A 115 -2.13 7.93 9.08
C ASP A 115 -1.89 7.79 7.57
N VAL A 116 -2.48 8.68 6.78
CA VAL A 116 -2.36 8.74 5.33
C VAL A 116 -1.44 9.89 4.95
N MET A 117 -0.42 9.60 4.15
CA MET A 117 0.46 10.61 3.56
C MET A 117 0.15 10.79 2.07
N GLU A 118 -0.23 12.00 1.68
CA GLU A 118 -0.29 12.37 0.26
C GLU A 118 1.11 12.67 -0.27
N THR A 119 1.45 12.06 -1.39
CA THR A 119 2.77 12.19 -2.01
C THR A 119 2.68 11.98 -3.52
N CYS A 120 3.82 11.74 -4.16
CA CYS A 120 3.87 11.28 -5.54
C CYS A 120 4.30 9.80 -5.59
N TRP A 121 3.91 9.13 -6.66
CA TRP A 121 4.33 7.75 -6.91
C TRP A 121 5.87 7.66 -6.93
N PRO A 122 6.45 6.73 -6.16
CA PRO A 122 7.90 6.56 -6.11
C PRO A 122 8.46 6.23 -7.50
N GLY A 123 9.37 7.06 -8.00
CA GLY A 123 9.93 6.95 -9.35
C GLY A 123 9.12 7.64 -10.47
N ALA A 124 7.89 8.12 -10.17
CA ALA A 124 7.07 8.88 -11.14
C ALA A 124 6.46 10.14 -10.49
N PRO A 125 7.23 11.23 -10.35
CA PRO A 125 6.84 12.40 -9.55
C PRO A 125 5.63 13.19 -10.05
N LYS A 126 5.09 12.85 -11.23
CA LYS A 126 3.87 13.46 -11.76
C LYS A 126 2.60 12.67 -11.43
N VAL A 127 2.73 11.49 -10.85
CA VAL A 127 1.60 10.64 -10.48
C VAL A 127 1.34 10.82 -9.00
N PRO A 128 0.18 11.40 -8.61
CA PRO A 128 -0.15 11.52 -7.19
C PRO A 128 -0.37 10.14 -6.58
N ALA A 129 -0.01 10.00 -5.30
CA ALA A 129 -0.13 8.75 -4.58
C ALA A 129 -0.49 8.96 -3.11
N LEU A 130 -1.09 7.95 -2.50
CA LEU A 130 -1.34 7.85 -1.07
C LEU A 130 -0.44 6.77 -0.48
N VAL A 131 0.23 7.10 0.60
CA VAL A 131 1.03 6.16 1.38
C VAL A 131 0.39 5.99 2.76
N THR A 132 0.18 4.74 3.16
CA THR A 132 -0.20 4.35 4.52
C THR A 132 0.89 3.46 5.08
N ALA A 133 1.24 3.65 6.35
CA ALA A 133 2.27 2.84 7.01
C ALA A 133 1.90 2.56 8.47
N GLY A 134 2.47 1.49 9.02
CA GLY A 134 2.29 1.15 10.42
C GLY A 134 3.33 0.15 10.91
N TRP A 135 3.71 0.31 12.18
CA TRP A 135 4.56 -0.64 12.90
C TRP A 135 3.67 -1.70 13.55
N THR A 136 3.62 -2.90 12.97
CA THR A 136 2.70 -3.97 13.37
C THR A 136 3.29 -4.89 14.42
N ALA A 137 4.64 -5.00 14.46
CA ALA A 137 5.37 -5.74 15.47
C ALA A 137 6.75 -5.10 15.72
N PRO A 138 7.50 -5.50 16.78
CA PRO A 138 8.86 -5.02 17.01
C PRO A 138 9.75 -5.25 15.78
N GLY A 139 10.19 -4.16 15.15
CA GLY A 139 11.01 -4.21 13.94
C GLY A 139 10.28 -4.55 12.65
N GLU A 140 8.94 -4.62 12.65
CA GLU A 140 8.13 -4.85 11.46
C GLU A 140 7.41 -3.54 11.06
N LEU A 141 7.78 -3.01 9.90
CA LEU A 141 7.13 -1.86 9.27
C LEU A 141 6.40 -2.34 8.01
N ARG A 142 5.09 -2.11 7.98
CA ARG A 142 4.26 -2.33 6.79
C ARG A 142 3.94 -1.00 6.13
N LEU A 143 4.03 -0.94 4.81
CA LEU A 143 3.78 0.24 4.01
C LEU A 143 2.97 -0.15 2.78
N ARG A 144 1.95 0.65 2.44
CA ARG A 144 1.18 0.56 1.20
C ARG A 144 1.23 1.87 0.47
N CYS A 145 1.45 1.80 -0.82
CA CYS A 145 1.37 2.94 -1.73
C CYS A 145 0.33 2.67 -2.81
N HIS A 146 -0.56 3.64 -3.04
CA HIS A 146 -1.58 3.59 -4.07
C HIS A 146 -1.48 4.83 -4.94
N ALA A 147 -1.37 4.66 -6.26
CA ALA A 147 -1.48 5.77 -7.19
C ALA A 147 -2.92 6.28 -7.24
N ILE A 148 -3.07 7.59 -7.38
CA ILE A 148 -4.35 8.26 -7.56
C ILE A 148 -4.46 8.69 -9.01
N GLY A 149 -5.55 8.35 -9.68
CA GLY A 149 -5.82 8.80 -11.04
C GLY A 149 -6.17 7.66 -11.99
N ASP A 150 -5.82 7.83 -13.26
CA ASP A 150 -6.30 6.97 -14.34
C ASP A 150 -5.64 5.59 -14.39
N ALA A 151 -4.49 5.42 -13.73
CA ALA A 151 -3.77 4.16 -13.66
C ALA A 151 -3.85 3.58 -12.25
N PRO A 152 -4.79 2.65 -11.97
CA PRO A 152 -4.86 2.00 -10.67
C PRO A 152 -3.67 1.06 -10.48
N CYS A 153 -2.69 1.50 -9.76
CA CYS A 153 -1.53 0.70 -9.38
C CYS A 153 -1.21 0.89 -7.90
N GLY A 154 -0.56 -0.10 -7.32
CA GLY A 154 -0.18 -0.07 -5.93
C GLY A 154 0.87 -1.13 -5.61
N PHE A 155 1.54 -0.96 -4.50
CA PHE A 155 2.42 -1.96 -3.93
C PHE A 155 2.29 -2.00 -2.41
N GLU A 156 2.63 -3.13 -1.84
CA GLU A 156 2.81 -3.30 -0.40
C GLU A 156 4.26 -3.68 -0.14
N MET A 157 4.89 -3.03 0.84
CA MET A 157 6.20 -3.36 1.36
C MET A 157 6.08 -3.81 2.81
N LEU A 158 6.80 -4.86 3.14
CA LEU A 158 6.95 -5.35 4.50
C LEU A 158 8.45 -5.39 4.82
N LEU A 159 8.86 -4.59 5.80
CA LEU A 159 10.23 -4.51 6.25
C LEU A 159 10.36 -5.22 7.59
N TYR A 160 11.29 -6.15 7.68
CA TYR A 160 11.71 -6.81 8.92
C TYR A 160 13.10 -6.30 9.31
N LEU A 161 13.15 -5.46 10.34
CA LEU A 161 14.37 -4.86 10.87
C LEU A 161 14.85 -5.62 12.10
N SER A 162 15.99 -6.25 12.01
CA SER A 162 16.65 -6.91 13.14
C SER A 162 18.02 -6.29 13.41
N LYS A 163 18.77 -6.79 14.44
CA LYS A 163 20.13 -6.31 14.68
C LYS A 163 21.02 -6.62 13.49
N GLY A 164 21.50 -5.56 12.82
CA GLY A 164 22.45 -5.66 11.71
C GLY A 164 21.87 -6.20 10.40
N MET A 165 20.56 -6.44 10.31
CA MET A 165 19.93 -6.96 9.08
C MET A 165 18.58 -6.32 8.80
N VAL A 166 18.24 -6.24 7.52
CA VAL A 166 16.88 -5.93 7.05
C VAL A 166 16.46 -6.95 6.00
N THR A 167 15.19 -7.36 6.05
CA THR A 167 14.55 -8.07 4.93
C THR A 167 13.39 -7.22 4.47
N ILE A 168 13.33 -6.96 3.17
CA ILE A 168 12.22 -6.27 2.52
C ILE A 168 11.51 -7.24 1.59
N GLN A 169 10.20 -7.33 1.74
CA GLN A 169 9.31 -8.04 0.84
C GLN A 169 8.40 -7.02 0.17
N CYS A 170 8.37 -7.03 -1.15
CA CYS A 170 7.49 -6.19 -1.95
C CYS A 170 6.52 -7.06 -2.74
N CYS A 171 5.24 -6.69 -2.68
CA CYS A 171 4.19 -7.24 -3.52
C CYS A 171 3.52 -6.09 -4.26
N ARG A 172 3.43 -6.17 -5.57
CA ARG A 172 2.73 -5.17 -6.38
C ARG A 172 1.35 -5.66 -6.81
N SER A 173 0.38 -4.75 -6.90
CA SER A 173 -0.72 -4.90 -7.83
C SER A 173 -0.17 -4.54 -9.23
N TRP A 174 -0.87 -4.90 -10.30
CA TRP A 174 -0.42 -4.57 -11.66
C TRP A 174 0.13 -3.13 -11.72
N ASP A 175 1.41 -2.98 -12.13
CA ASP A 175 2.09 -1.70 -12.18
C ASP A 175 2.56 -1.42 -13.61
N PRO A 176 1.85 -0.56 -14.35
CA PRO A 176 2.28 -0.13 -15.67
C PRO A 176 3.43 0.89 -15.61
N LEU A 177 3.76 1.41 -14.41
CA LEU A 177 4.71 2.51 -14.26
C LEU A 177 6.11 2.04 -13.92
N THR A 178 6.23 0.96 -13.12
CA THR A 178 7.55 0.44 -12.72
C THR A 178 7.48 -1.06 -12.40
N ASP A 179 8.52 -1.81 -12.79
CA ASP A 179 8.68 -3.24 -12.46
C ASP A 179 9.42 -3.47 -11.13
N LEU A 180 9.66 -2.42 -10.33
CA LEU A 180 10.65 -2.41 -9.26
C LEU A 180 10.12 -2.86 -7.89
N TYR A 181 8.82 -3.15 -7.76
CA TYR A 181 8.21 -3.42 -6.45
C TYR A 181 7.67 -4.84 -6.32
N GLU A 182 8.42 -5.83 -6.77
CA GLU A 182 8.05 -7.24 -6.62
C GLU A 182 9.25 -8.10 -6.26
N GLY A 183 9.18 -8.79 -5.13
CA GLY A 183 10.21 -9.71 -4.69
C GLY A 183 10.62 -9.56 -3.24
N VAL A 184 11.67 -10.28 -2.88
CA VAL A 184 12.26 -10.27 -1.53
C VAL A 184 13.76 -10.02 -1.65
N ALA A 185 14.27 -9.13 -0.80
CA ALA A 185 15.71 -8.88 -0.69
C ALA A 185 16.11 -8.75 0.78
N SER A 186 17.34 -9.15 1.12
CA SER A 186 17.92 -8.98 2.43
C SER A 186 19.21 -8.21 2.36
N GLY A 187 19.41 -7.29 3.29
CA GLY A 187 20.58 -6.45 3.41
C GLY A 187 21.19 -6.52 4.80
N THR A 188 22.45 -6.15 4.90
CA THR A 188 23.21 -6.08 6.14
C THR A 188 23.57 -4.63 6.47
N ALA A 189 23.61 -4.29 7.75
CA ALA A 189 24.03 -2.95 8.19
C ALA A 189 25.47 -2.67 7.71
N CYS A 190 25.67 -1.50 7.12
CA CYS A 190 27.01 -1.05 6.76
C CYS A 190 27.89 -0.94 8.02
N CYS A 191 29.07 -1.52 7.99
CA CYS A 191 30.04 -1.40 9.08
C CYS A 191 30.41 0.08 9.25
N GLY A 192 29.92 0.74 10.31
CA GLY A 192 30.33 2.11 10.61
C GLY A 192 29.38 2.98 11.42
N THR A 193 28.19 2.50 11.80
CA THR A 193 27.26 3.27 12.63
C THR A 193 26.84 2.49 13.88
N GLU A 194 27.78 2.25 14.79
CA GLU A 194 27.45 2.19 16.21
C GLU A 194 27.37 3.64 16.72
N GLU A 195 26.22 4.26 16.65
CA GLU A 195 25.88 5.37 17.50
C GLU A 195 24.82 4.91 18.50
N GLY A 196 25.20 5.05 19.78
CA GLY A 196 24.56 4.60 21.00
C GLY A 196 23.23 5.28 21.37
#